data_8de6b1dda3c369544617a558e1ea4d1c
#
_entry.id   8de6b1dda3c369544617a558e1ea4d1c
#
_cell.length_a   1.000
_cell.length_b   1.000
_cell.length_c   1.000
_cell.angle_alpha   90.00
_cell.angle_beta   90.00
_cell.angle_gamma   90.00
#
_symmetry.space_group_name_H-M   'P 1'
#
loop_
_entity.id
_entity.type
_entity.pdbx_description
1 polymer ?
#
loop_
_entity_poly.entity_id
_entity_poly.type
_entity_poly.pdbx_seq_one_letter_code
_entity_poly.pdbx_strand_id
1 'polypeptide(L)'
;LKRELDECSDRPGEFSSIGGSLRDLRNVEFVDQNPIGKSSRSNPVTYIKAYDEIRKLWSEQPLAKQMGYTAGFFSFNSEGGRCEECKGEGTITVEMQFMADLVLECESCHGKRFKSDTLEVKFHDKNIFDVLEMTVNQAIEFFNEHGQKKIVKKLLPLQDVGLGYIKLGQSSSTLSGGENQRVKLAFYLSQEKADPTLFIFDEPTTGLHFHDIR
;
A
#
# COMPACT_ATOMS: atom_id res chain seq x y z
N LEU A 1 23.10 15.74 3.79
CA LEU A 1 22.52 15.99 2.44
C LEU A 1 21.13 16.64 2.53
N LYS A 2 20.15 16.05 3.22
CA LYS A 2 18.80 16.64 3.33
C LYS A 2 18.81 18.09 3.80
N ARG A 3 19.68 18.44 4.73
CA ARG A 3 19.83 19.81 5.22
C ARG A 3 20.38 20.78 4.18
N GLU A 4 21.32 20.31 3.35
CA GLU A 4 21.90 21.11 2.25
C GLU A 4 20.89 21.38 1.13
N LEU A 5 19.85 20.52 1.02
CA LEU A 5 18.77 20.66 0.07
C LEU A 5 17.52 21.34 0.67
N ASP A 6 17.62 21.95 1.85
CA ASP A 6 16.57 22.66 2.61
C ASP A 6 15.36 21.77 3.02
N GLU A 7 15.52 20.46 3.04
CA GLU A 7 14.41 19.54 3.30
C GLU A 7 14.30 19.10 4.77
N CYS A 8 15.28 19.40 5.62
CA CYS A 8 15.31 18.88 6.98
C CYS A 8 16.00 19.82 7.95
N SER A 9 15.39 20.02 9.12
CA SER A 9 15.94 20.78 10.25
C SER A 9 16.73 19.92 11.25
N ASP A 10 16.81 18.60 11.05
CA ASP A 10 17.45 17.68 11.96
C ASP A 10 18.96 17.98 12.09
N ARG A 11 19.48 17.79 13.30
CA ARG A 11 20.90 17.99 13.57
C ARG A 11 21.73 16.93 12.85
N PRO A 12 22.66 17.31 11.95
CA PRO A 12 23.48 16.34 11.25
C PRO A 12 24.45 15.64 12.22
N GLY A 13 24.86 14.42 11.86
CA GLY A 13 26.01 13.77 12.50
C GLY A 13 27.31 14.52 12.21
N GLU A 14 28.36 14.16 12.91
CA GLU A 14 29.69 14.74 12.68
C GLU A 14 30.25 14.27 11.33
N PHE A 15 30.72 15.19 10.51
CA PHE A 15 31.38 14.91 9.24
C PHE A 15 32.39 16.03 8.90
N SER A 16 33.42 15.70 8.16
CA SER A 16 34.48 16.68 7.81
C SER A 16 34.07 17.58 6.66
N SER A 17 33.52 17.02 5.60
CA SER A 17 33.06 17.76 4.42
C SER A 17 32.12 16.94 3.56
N ILE A 18 31.27 17.64 2.80
CA ILE A 18 30.46 17.04 1.72
C ILE A 18 30.99 17.61 0.41
N GLY A 19 31.33 16.73 -0.52
CA GLY A 19 31.85 17.10 -1.84
C GLY A 19 31.04 16.48 -2.97
N GLY A 20 31.33 16.91 -4.22
CA GLY A 20 30.64 16.44 -5.43
C GLY A 20 29.61 17.43 -5.97
N SER A 21 28.87 17.01 -7.00
CA SER A 21 27.87 17.84 -7.69
C SER A 21 26.53 17.87 -6.96
N LEU A 22 26.52 18.45 -5.76
CA LEU A 22 25.27 18.54 -4.96
C LEU A 22 24.14 19.32 -5.69
N ARG A 23 24.51 20.23 -6.59
CA ARG A 23 23.54 21.03 -7.36
C ARG A 23 22.71 20.21 -8.35
N ASP A 24 23.18 19.02 -8.71
CA ASP A 24 22.49 18.12 -9.62
C ASP A 24 21.43 17.27 -8.92
N LEU A 25 21.45 17.25 -7.58
CA LEU A 25 20.45 16.59 -6.74
C LEU A 25 19.32 17.56 -6.36
N ARG A 26 18.10 17.04 -6.38
CA ARG A 26 16.92 17.75 -5.89
C ARG A 26 16.38 17.15 -4.61
N ASN A 27 16.40 15.82 -4.52
CA ASN A 27 15.86 15.11 -3.37
C ASN A 27 16.85 14.06 -2.85
N VAL A 28 16.69 13.71 -1.58
CA VAL A 28 17.38 12.58 -0.95
C VAL A 28 16.35 11.74 -0.21
N GLU A 29 16.19 10.50 -0.65
CA GLU A 29 15.25 9.56 -0.05
C GLU A 29 15.98 8.44 0.68
N PHE A 30 15.63 8.25 1.94
CA PHE A 30 16.12 7.14 2.74
C PHE A 30 15.09 6.03 2.74
N VAL A 31 15.42 4.91 2.11
CA VAL A 31 14.52 3.75 1.95
C VAL A 31 14.89 2.73 3.01
N ASP A 32 14.26 2.87 4.18
CA ASP A 32 14.44 1.98 5.33
C ASP A 32 13.47 0.79 5.31
N GLN A 33 13.64 -0.13 6.27
CA GLN A 33 12.83 -1.33 6.44
C GLN A 33 11.60 -1.13 7.36
N ASN A 34 11.36 0.11 7.82
CA ASN A 34 10.21 0.39 8.66
C ASN A 34 8.89 0.15 7.90
N PRO A 35 7.81 -0.23 8.57
CA PRO A 35 6.50 -0.37 7.95
C PRO A 35 6.07 0.87 7.17
N ILE A 36 5.40 0.67 6.02
CA ILE A 36 4.91 1.75 5.15
C ILE A 36 3.80 2.61 5.76
N GLY A 37 3.43 2.37 6.99
CA GLY A 37 2.47 3.16 7.76
C GLY A 37 2.35 2.66 9.19
N LYS A 38 1.82 3.52 10.06
CA LYS A 38 1.66 3.23 11.50
C LYS A 38 0.36 2.51 11.84
N SER A 39 -0.59 2.48 10.91
CA SER A 39 -1.92 1.88 11.13
C SER A 39 -1.93 0.44 10.64
N SER A 40 -2.63 -0.45 11.36
CA SER A 40 -2.97 -1.81 10.93
C SER A 40 -3.66 -1.87 9.56
N ARG A 41 -4.28 -0.77 9.14
CA ARG A 41 -4.95 -0.60 7.83
C ARG A 41 -4.02 -0.14 6.71
N SER A 42 -2.76 0.17 7.02
CA SER A 42 -1.78 0.49 5.98
C SER A 42 -1.48 -0.74 5.14
N ASN A 43 -1.49 -0.60 3.83
CA ASN A 43 -1.27 -1.71 2.90
C ASN A 43 -0.60 -1.23 1.59
N PRO A 44 0.00 -2.15 0.83
CA PRO A 44 0.74 -1.81 -0.39
C PRO A 44 -0.09 -1.06 -1.42
N VAL A 45 -1.33 -1.51 -1.69
CA VAL A 45 -2.15 -0.92 -2.76
C VAL A 45 -2.57 0.52 -2.47
N THR A 46 -2.75 0.87 -1.20
CA THR A 46 -3.03 2.26 -0.79
C THR A 46 -1.76 3.09 -0.86
N TYR A 47 -0.62 2.54 -0.44
CA TYR A 47 0.66 3.25 -0.44
C TYR A 47 1.08 3.69 -1.85
N ILE A 48 0.99 2.80 -2.84
CA ILE A 48 1.28 3.12 -4.25
C ILE A 48 0.14 3.88 -4.96
N LYS A 49 -0.92 4.25 -4.24
CA LYS A 49 -2.09 4.98 -4.76
C LYS A 49 -2.86 4.26 -5.89
N ALA A 50 -2.73 2.95 -5.99
CA ALA A 50 -3.53 2.16 -6.93
C ALA A 50 -4.97 1.97 -6.43
N TYR A 51 -5.16 1.97 -5.10
CA TYR A 51 -6.48 1.81 -4.49
C TYR A 51 -7.45 2.95 -4.85
N ASP A 52 -6.96 4.14 -5.12
CA ASP A 52 -7.80 5.27 -5.52
C ASP A 52 -8.51 5.01 -6.86
N GLU A 53 -7.81 4.43 -7.83
CA GLU A 53 -8.38 4.04 -9.12
C GLU A 53 -9.35 2.86 -8.96
N ILE A 54 -9.02 1.89 -8.11
CA ILE A 54 -9.89 0.76 -7.80
C ILE A 54 -11.20 1.25 -7.19
N ARG A 55 -11.16 2.09 -6.16
CA ARG A 55 -12.36 2.66 -5.53
C ARG A 55 -13.21 3.45 -6.51
N LYS A 56 -12.57 4.21 -7.40
CA LYS A 56 -13.25 4.94 -8.46
C LYS A 56 -14.00 3.99 -9.39
N LEU A 57 -13.35 2.92 -9.83
CA LEU A 57 -13.96 1.91 -10.69
C LEU A 57 -15.22 1.28 -10.06
N TRP A 58 -15.17 0.97 -8.74
CA TRP A 58 -16.33 0.44 -8.03
C TRP A 58 -17.45 1.46 -7.91
N SER A 59 -17.16 2.74 -7.69
CA SER A 59 -18.17 3.81 -7.63
C SER A 59 -18.85 4.06 -8.98
N GLU A 60 -18.24 3.66 -10.09
CA GLU A 60 -18.79 3.79 -11.44
C GLU A 60 -19.74 2.64 -11.82
N GLN A 61 -19.84 1.58 -11.00
CA GLN A 61 -20.72 0.45 -11.27
C GLN A 61 -22.20 0.84 -11.17
N PRO A 62 -23.09 0.20 -11.96
CA PRO A 62 -24.51 0.56 -12.00
C PRO A 62 -25.17 0.59 -10.60
N LEU A 63 -24.97 -0.44 -9.80
CA LEU A 63 -25.53 -0.53 -8.45
C LEU A 63 -24.98 0.59 -7.53
N ALA A 64 -23.67 0.89 -7.59
CA ALA A 64 -23.09 1.98 -6.82
C ALA A 64 -23.69 3.34 -7.18
N LYS A 65 -23.90 3.60 -8.47
CA LYS A 65 -24.56 4.83 -8.95
C LYS A 65 -26.01 4.91 -8.49
N GLN A 66 -26.75 3.81 -8.55
CA GLN A 66 -28.13 3.75 -8.08
C GLN A 66 -28.25 4.05 -6.58
N MET A 67 -27.29 3.54 -5.80
CA MET A 67 -27.24 3.74 -4.33
C MET A 67 -26.58 5.05 -3.92
N GLY A 68 -26.02 5.83 -4.85
CA GLY A 68 -25.31 7.08 -4.58
C GLY A 68 -23.94 6.86 -3.89
N TYR A 69 -23.31 5.69 -4.06
CA TYR A 69 -22.05 5.37 -3.44
C TYR A 69 -20.88 6.04 -4.19
N THR A 70 -20.17 6.89 -3.49
CA THR A 70 -18.96 7.54 -4.00
C THR A 70 -17.73 6.64 -3.81
N ALA A 71 -16.60 7.01 -4.41
CA ALA A 71 -15.33 6.30 -4.22
C ALA A 71 -14.89 6.21 -2.74
N GLY A 72 -15.28 7.17 -1.90
CA GLY A 72 -15.05 7.14 -0.46
C GLY A 72 -15.78 6.00 0.25
N PHE A 73 -16.92 5.57 -0.28
CA PHE A 73 -17.72 4.49 0.27
C PHE A 73 -17.00 3.13 0.20
N PHE A 74 -16.16 2.95 -0.81
CA PHE A 74 -15.32 1.76 -0.99
C PHE A 74 -13.96 1.84 -0.27
N SER A 75 -13.83 2.75 0.70
CA SER A 75 -12.64 2.88 1.53
C SER A 75 -12.85 2.23 2.90
N PHE A 76 -11.98 1.33 3.30
CA PHE A 76 -11.95 0.81 4.67
C PHE A 76 -11.39 1.82 5.69
N ASN A 77 -10.87 2.96 5.25
CA ASN A 77 -10.36 4.04 6.10
C ASN A 77 -11.39 5.15 6.36
N SER A 78 -12.43 5.25 5.52
CA SER A 78 -13.47 6.28 5.62
C SER A 78 -14.79 5.71 6.10
N GLU A 79 -15.59 6.52 6.74
CA GLU A 79 -16.97 6.16 7.09
C GLU A 79 -17.84 6.01 5.82
N GLY A 80 -18.90 5.23 5.94
CA GLY A 80 -19.83 4.92 4.86
C GLY A 80 -19.95 3.41 4.64
N GLY A 81 -19.10 2.85 3.77
CA GLY A 81 -19.19 1.44 3.42
C GLY A 81 -18.34 0.48 4.27
N ARG A 82 -17.44 0.99 5.11
CA ARG A 82 -16.65 0.12 6.00
C ARG A 82 -17.51 -0.47 7.12
N CYS A 83 -17.13 -1.63 7.62
CA CYS A 83 -17.72 -2.20 8.85
C CYS A 83 -17.54 -1.21 10.00
N GLU A 84 -18.62 -0.93 10.73
CA GLU A 84 -18.61 0.04 11.83
C GLU A 84 -17.96 -0.52 13.10
N GLU A 85 -18.13 -1.82 13.34
CA GLU A 85 -17.58 -2.49 14.51
C GLU A 85 -16.05 -2.52 14.49
N CYS A 86 -15.45 -3.12 13.48
CA CYS A 86 -14.00 -3.19 13.34
C CYS A 86 -13.40 -1.95 12.64
N LYS A 87 -14.20 -0.97 12.27
CA LYS A 87 -13.76 0.27 11.56
C LYS A 87 -12.93 0.01 10.33
N GLY A 88 -13.19 -1.11 9.64
CA GLY A 88 -12.52 -1.50 8.41
C GLY A 88 -11.22 -2.31 8.60
N GLU A 89 -10.92 -2.76 9.81
CA GLU A 89 -9.74 -3.61 10.07
C GLU A 89 -9.98 -5.07 9.71
N GLY A 90 -11.23 -5.53 9.80
CA GLY A 90 -11.61 -6.94 9.62
C GLY A 90 -11.41 -7.76 10.89
N THR A 91 -10.65 -7.24 11.85
CA THR A 91 -10.34 -7.88 13.13
C THR A 91 -10.61 -6.94 14.30
N ILE A 92 -10.76 -7.50 15.49
CA ILE A 92 -10.89 -6.79 16.75
C ILE A 92 -9.74 -7.23 17.65
N THR A 93 -8.98 -6.28 18.16
CA THR A 93 -7.89 -6.55 19.10
C THR A 93 -8.43 -6.41 20.53
N VAL A 94 -8.27 -7.47 21.32
CA VAL A 94 -8.58 -7.48 22.76
C VAL A 94 -7.25 -7.34 23.50
N GLU A 95 -7.06 -6.17 24.12
CA GLU A 95 -5.86 -5.90 24.91
C GLU A 95 -5.86 -6.72 26.20
N MET A 96 -4.76 -7.38 26.47
CA MET A 96 -4.56 -8.25 27.63
C MET A 96 -3.50 -7.65 28.55
N GLN A 97 -3.85 -7.39 29.83
CA GLN A 97 -2.94 -6.70 30.77
C GLN A 97 -1.60 -7.40 31.04
N PHE A 98 -1.53 -8.71 30.90
CA PHE A 98 -0.33 -9.52 31.26
C PHE A 98 0.08 -10.54 30.20
N MET A 99 -0.55 -10.52 29.02
CA MET A 99 -0.30 -11.47 27.93
C MET A 99 -0.31 -10.68 26.60
N ALA A 100 0.12 -11.34 25.53
CA ALA A 100 -0.01 -10.77 24.20
C ALA A 100 -1.48 -10.52 23.85
N ASP A 101 -1.74 -9.41 23.13
CA ASP A 101 -3.08 -9.06 22.68
C ASP A 101 -3.68 -10.17 21.82
N LEU A 102 -4.97 -10.42 22.00
CA LEU A 102 -5.69 -11.40 21.23
C LEU A 102 -6.36 -10.71 20.03
N VAL A 103 -6.03 -11.14 18.82
CA VAL A 103 -6.64 -10.63 17.58
C VAL A 103 -7.70 -11.62 17.12
N LEU A 104 -8.96 -11.19 17.14
CA LEU A 104 -10.12 -11.98 16.74
C LEU A 104 -10.68 -11.47 15.41
N GLU A 105 -11.25 -12.36 14.61
CA GLU A 105 -12.02 -11.97 13.44
C GLU A 105 -13.27 -11.18 13.86
N CYS A 106 -13.59 -10.11 13.17
CA CYS A 106 -14.78 -9.32 13.45
C CYS A 106 -16.04 -10.12 13.10
N GLU A 107 -16.91 -10.38 14.09
CA GLU A 107 -18.12 -11.17 13.92
C GLU A 107 -19.12 -10.50 12.96
N SER A 108 -19.16 -9.18 12.91
CA SER A 108 -20.10 -8.40 12.10
C SER A 108 -19.79 -8.50 10.59
N CYS A 109 -18.54 -8.45 10.21
CA CYS A 109 -18.14 -8.48 8.79
C CYS A 109 -17.40 -9.75 8.37
N HIS A 110 -17.15 -10.68 9.29
CA HIS A 110 -16.41 -11.93 9.03
C HIS A 110 -15.12 -11.66 8.26
N GLY A 111 -14.26 -10.80 8.80
CA GLY A 111 -12.98 -10.41 8.20
C GLY A 111 -13.06 -9.53 6.96
N LYS A 112 -14.23 -9.31 6.38
CA LYS A 112 -14.39 -8.66 5.07
C LYS A 112 -14.24 -7.14 5.07
N ARG A 113 -14.08 -6.50 6.22
CA ARG A 113 -13.82 -5.06 6.40
C ARG A 113 -14.93 -4.10 5.99
N PHE A 114 -15.91 -4.53 5.20
CA PHE A 114 -16.99 -3.73 4.65
C PHE A 114 -18.35 -4.23 5.10
N LYS A 115 -19.36 -3.35 4.98
CA LYS A 115 -20.76 -3.72 5.16
C LYS A 115 -21.23 -4.63 4.03
N SER A 116 -22.26 -5.44 4.27
CA SER A 116 -22.85 -6.33 3.25
C SER A 116 -23.26 -5.59 1.98
N ASP A 117 -23.94 -4.45 2.14
CA ASP A 117 -24.42 -3.64 1.00
C ASP A 117 -23.28 -3.15 0.11
N THR A 118 -22.14 -2.81 0.71
CA THR A 118 -20.94 -2.43 -0.05
C THR A 118 -20.40 -3.60 -0.89
N LEU A 119 -20.49 -4.82 -0.34
CA LEU A 119 -20.00 -6.04 -1.00
C LEU A 119 -20.95 -6.55 -2.10
N GLU A 120 -22.18 -6.04 -2.18
CA GLU A 120 -23.10 -6.31 -3.30
C GLU A 120 -22.64 -5.66 -4.60
N VAL A 121 -21.90 -4.55 -4.51
CA VAL A 121 -21.34 -3.88 -5.69
C VAL A 121 -20.18 -4.71 -6.25
N LYS A 122 -20.33 -5.16 -7.48
CA LYS A 122 -19.36 -6.01 -8.17
C LYS A 122 -18.90 -5.43 -9.49
N PHE A 123 -17.65 -5.68 -9.81
CA PHE A 123 -17.05 -5.51 -11.12
C PHE A 123 -16.58 -6.89 -11.61
N HIS A 124 -17.18 -7.39 -12.71
CA HIS A 124 -16.93 -8.75 -13.23
C HIS A 124 -16.95 -9.83 -12.14
N ASP A 125 -18.07 -9.89 -11.41
CA ASP A 125 -18.35 -10.85 -10.31
C ASP A 125 -17.45 -10.74 -9.07
N LYS A 126 -16.53 -9.79 -9.03
CA LYS A 126 -15.67 -9.50 -7.86
C LYS A 126 -16.16 -8.28 -7.10
N ASN A 127 -16.35 -8.41 -5.81
CA ASN A 127 -16.58 -7.27 -4.93
C ASN A 127 -15.24 -6.63 -4.51
N ILE A 128 -15.30 -5.51 -3.80
CA ILE A 128 -14.10 -4.77 -3.41
C ILE A 128 -13.18 -5.58 -2.46
N PHE A 129 -13.73 -6.44 -1.61
CA PHE A 129 -12.96 -7.31 -0.72
C PHE A 129 -12.26 -8.42 -1.52
N ASP A 130 -12.95 -9.05 -2.47
CA ASP A 130 -12.34 -10.10 -3.31
C ASP A 130 -11.07 -9.58 -4.01
N VAL A 131 -11.10 -8.33 -4.47
CA VAL A 131 -9.93 -7.72 -5.12
C VAL A 131 -8.80 -7.41 -4.13
N LEU A 132 -9.13 -6.99 -2.90
CA LEU A 132 -8.11 -6.79 -1.87
C LEU A 132 -7.43 -8.11 -1.44
N GLU A 133 -8.11 -9.24 -1.60
CA GLU A 133 -7.58 -10.58 -1.35
C GLU A 133 -6.76 -11.16 -2.51
N MET A 134 -6.83 -10.56 -3.70
CA MET A 134 -5.97 -10.96 -4.82
C MET A 134 -4.51 -10.64 -4.53
N THR A 135 -3.61 -11.53 -4.98
CA THR A 135 -2.19 -11.16 -5.08
C THR A 135 -1.99 -10.08 -6.14
N VAL A 136 -0.87 -9.37 -6.10
CA VAL A 136 -0.52 -8.36 -7.11
C VAL A 136 -0.58 -8.97 -8.51
N ASN A 137 -0.02 -10.18 -8.72
CA ASN A 137 -0.04 -10.86 -10.02
C ASN A 137 -1.48 -11.14 -10.48
N GLN A 138 -2.32 -11.71 -9.60
CA GLN A 138 -3.73 -11.99 -9.92
C GLN A 138 -4.51 -10.71 -10.25
N ALA A 139 -4.26 -9.64 -9.52
CA ALA A 139 -4.91 -8.36 -9.77
C ALA A 139 -4.47 -7.73 -11.11
N ILE A 140 -3.18 -7.81 -11.46
CA ILE A 140 -2.66 -7.35 -12.76
C ILE A 140 -3.35 -8.12 -13.88
N GLU A 141 -3.42 -9.45 -13.81
CA GLU A 141 -4.09 -10.30 -14.78
C GLU A 141 -5.57 -9.92 -14.90
N PHE A 142 -6.31 -9.90 -13.80
CA PHE A 142 -7.72 -9.54 -13.74
C PHE A 142 -8.00 -8.16 -14.36
N PHE A 143 -7.27 -7.13 -13.95
CA PHE A 143 -7.50 -5.78 -14.47
C PHE A 143 -7.06 -5.61 -15.91
N ASN A 144 -6.05 -6.36 -16.36
CA ASN A 144 -5.61 -6.35 -17.76
C ASN A 144 -6.66 -6.99 -18.69
N GLU A 145 -7.22 -8.13 -18.31
CA GLU A 145 -8.31 -8.81 -19.05
C GLU A 145 -9.54 -7.90 -19.22
N HIS A 146 -9.81 -7.07 -18.21
CA HIS A 146 -10.96 -6.15 -18.21
C HIS A 146 -10.62 -4.72 -18.65
N GLY A 147 -9.47 -4.51 -19.29
CA GLY A 147 -9.09 -3.24 -19.91
C GLY A 147 -8.75 -2.10 -18.95
N GLN A 148 -8.50 -2.37 -17.67
CA GLN A 148 -8.23 -1.36 -16.64
C GLN A 148 -6.75 -0.95 -16.61
N LYS A 149 -6.23 -0.46 -17.73
CA LYS A 149 -4.81 -0.14 -17.94
C LYS A 149 -4.21 0.81 -16.90
N LYS A 150 -5.00 1.74 -16.35
CA LYS A 150 -4.52 2.68 -15.33
C LYS A 150 -4.19 1.98 -14.01
N ILE A 151 -5.03 1.03 -13.61
CA ILE A 151 -4.80 0.23 -12.39
C ILE A 151 -3.59 -0.66 -12.61
N VAL A 152 -3.53 -1.36 -13.74
CA VAL A 152 -2.37 -2.21 -14.10
C VAL A 152 -1.08 -1.43 -14.04
N LYS A 153 -1.01 -0.24 -14.67
CA LYS A 153 0.19 0.62 -14.66
C LYS A 153 0.67 0.95 -13.25
N LYS A 154 -0.25 1.15 -12.30
CA LYS A 154 0.10 1.43 -10.90
C LYS A 154 0.52 0.19 -10.13
N LEU A 155 0.07 -1.00 -10.52
CA LEU A 155 0.41 -2.27 -9.85
C LEU A 155 1.74 -2.86 -10.36
N LEU A 156 2.10 -2.65 -11.63
CA LEU A 156 3.32 -3.18 -12.24
C LEU A 156 4.59 -2.94 -11.41
N PRO A 157 4.85 -1.73 -10.84
CA PRO A 157 6.05 -1.53 -10.03
C PRO A 157 6.16 -2.47 -8.82
N LEU A 158 5.03 -2.93 -8.22
CA LEU A 158 5.08 -3.95 -7.17
C LEU A 158 5.53 -5.32 -7.71
N GLN A 159 5.13 -5.67 -8.92
CA GLN A 159 5.59 -6.89 -9.59
C GLN A 159 7.08 -6.79 -9.95
N ASP A 160 7.52 -5.64 -10.48
CA ASP A 160 8.90 -5.39 -10.90
C ASP A 160 9.90 -5.50 -9.74
N VAL A 161 9.48 -5.13 -8.51
CA VAL A 161 10.31 -5.31 -7.30
C VAL A 161 10.16 -6.69 -6.66
N GLY A 162 9.54 -7.67 -7.35
CA GLY A 162 9.41 -9.04 -6.87
C GLY A 162 8.32 -9.25 -5.81
N LEU A 163 7.34 -8.34 -5.67
CA LEU A 163 6.22 -8.43 -4.72
C LEU A 163 4.91 -8.92 -5.37
N GLY A 164 5.00 -9.65 -6.47
CA GLY A 164 3.84 -10.19 -7.17
C GLY A 164 2.96 -11.14 -6.36
N TYR A 165 3.50 -11.73 -5.31
CA TYR A 165 2.84 -12.71 -4.44
C TYR A 165 2.06 -12.13 -3.27
N ILE A 166 2.31 -10.89 -2.86
CA ILE A 166 1.61 -10.27 -1.72
C ILE A 166 0.18 -9.90 -2.11
N LYS A 167 -0.75 -9.95 -1.13
CA LYS A 167 -2.13 -9.53 -1.37
C LYS A 167 -2.23 -8.00 -1.39
N LEU A 168 -3.10 -7.46 -2.24
CA LEU A 168 -3.32 -6.01 -2.34
C LEU A 168 -3.71 -5.37 -1.00
N GLY A 169 -4.59 -6.02 -0.26
CA GLY A 169 -5.07 -5.56 1.05
C GLY A 169 -4.26 -6.05 2.24
N GLN A 170 -3.11 -6.69 2.04
CA GLN A 170 -2.27 -7.19 3.13
C GLN A 170 -1.78 -6.04 4.03
N SER A 171 -1.96 -6.18 5.34
CA SER A 171 -1.48 -5.18 6.29
C SER A 171 0.04 -5.05 6.24
N SER A 172 0.54 -3.81 6.26
CA SER A 172 1.98 -3.54 6.29
C SER A 172 2.68 -4.09 7.53
N SER A 173 1.94 -4.30 8.62
CA SER A 173 2.48 -4.93 9.84
C SER A 173 2.82 -6.41 9.67
N THR A 174 2.26 -7.07 8.65
CA THR A 174 2.53 -8.48 8.33
C THR A 174 3.62 -8.66 7.29
N LEU A 175 4.10 -7.56 6.70
CA LEU A 175 5.20 -7.57 5.75
C LEU A 175 6.54 -7.58 6.49
N SER A 176 7.49 -8.32 5.95
CA SER A 176 8.89 -8.25 6.42
C SER A 176 9.50 -6.87 6.16
N GLY A 177 10.60 -6.55 6.84
CA GLY A 177 11.34 -5.30 6.61
C GLY A 177 11.73 -5.10 5.14
N GLY A 178 12.25 -6.15 4.50
CA GLY A 178 12.62 -6.12 3.09
C GLY A 178 11.42 -5.95 2.15
N GLU A 179 10.25 -6.52 2.46
CA GLU A 179 9.03 -6.30 1.68
C GLU A 179 8.54 -4.86 1.82
N ASN A 180 8.53 -4.30 3.03
CA ASN A 180 8.19 -2.89 3.25
C ASN A 180 9.13 -1.95 2.48
N GLN A 181 10.43 -2.24 2.47
CA GLN A 181 11.43 -1.49 1.71
C GLN A 181 11.15 -1.54 0.20
N ARG A 182 10.83 -2.72 -0.34
CA ARG A 182 10.49 -2.89 -1.76
C ARG A 182 9.19 -2.21 -2.14
N VAL A 183 8.17 -2.16 -1.26
CA VAL A 183 6.96 -1.36 -1.51
C VAL A 183 7.28 0.13 -1.62
N LYS A 184 8.19 0.65 -0.79
CA LYS A 184 8.68 2.04 -0.91
C LYS A 184 9.39 2.27 -2.24
N LEU A 185 10.25 1.34 -2.65
CA LEU A 185 10.92 1.40 -3.94
C LEU A 185 9.90 1.42 -5.10
N ALA A 186 8.90 0.51 -5.07
CA ALA A 186 7.84 0.46 -6.07
C ALA A 186 7.08 1.80 -6.18
N PHE A 187 6.84 2.47 -5.05
CA PHE A 187 6.22 3.80 -5.06
C PHE A 187 7.07 4.81 -5.84
N TYR A 188 8.37 4.88 -5.61
CA TYR A 188 9.25 5.80 -6.33
C TYR A 188 9.33 5.45 -7.83
N LEU A 189 9.41 4.17 -8.18
CA LEU A 189 9.38 3.71 -9.57
C LEU A 189 8.07 4.05 -10.29
N SER A 190 6.97 4.19 -9.55
CA SER A 190 5.66 4.57 -10.11
C SER A 190 5.54 6.05 -10.48
N GLN A 191 6.50 6.92 -10.05
CA GLN A 191 6.46 8.36 -10.33
C GLN A 191 6.86 8.62 -11.77
N GLU A 192 5.99 9.25 -12.57
CA GLU A 192 6.24 9.54 -14.00
C GLU A 192 7.32 10.60 -14.23
N LYS A 193 7.53 11.50 -13.29
CA LYS A 193 8.54 12.55 -13.31
C LYS A 193 9.19 12.61 -11.93
N ALA A 194 10.28 11.94 -11.77
CA ALA A 194 11.10 12.08 -10.57
C ALA A 194 12.20 13.12 -10.85
N ASP A 195 12.28 14.14 -10.00
CA ASP A 195 13.45 15.00 -9.95
C ASP A 195 14.71 14.15 -9.63
N PRO A 196 15.91 14.58 -10.01
CA PRO A 196 17.15 13.88 -9.69
C PRO A 196 17.23 13.58 -8.19
N THR A 197 17.05 12.33 -7.82
CA THR A 197 16.91 11.86 -6.43
C THR A 197 18.00 10.87 -6.09
N LEU A 198 18.69 11.11 -4.98
CA LEU A 198 19.60 10.15 -4.38
C LEU A 198 18.85 9.21 -3.46
N PHE A 199 18.81 7.92 -3.79
CA PHE A 199 18.25 6.89 -2.93
C PHE A 199 19.35 6.28 -2.05
N ILE A 200 19.10 6.24 -0.75
CA ILE A 200 19.97 5.59 0.23
C ILE A 200 19.20 4.42 0.81
N PHE A 201 19.68 3.21 0.60
CA PHE A 201 19.09 1.98 1.07
C PHE A 201 19.81 1.47 2.30
N ASP A 202 19.04 1.06 3.31
CA ASP A 202 19.53 0.37 4.49
C ASP A 202 19.37 -1.14 4.29
N GLU A 203 20.48 -1.86 4.21
CA GLU A 203 20.53 -3.32 4.01
C GLU A 203 19.61 -3.84 2.88
N PRO A 204 19.75 -3.39 1.62
CA PRO A 204 18.77 -3.64 0.55
C PRO A 204 18.62 -5.11 0.15
N THR A 205 19.49 -5.99 0.60
CA THR A 205 19.46 -7.43 0.30
C THR A 205 18.85 -8.27 1.42
N THR A 206 18.46 -7.64 2.52
CA THR A 206 17.85 -8.35 3.65
C THR A 206 16.51 -8.99 3.23
N GLY A 207 16.39 -10.29 3.49
CA GLY A 207 15.20 -11.07 3.13
C GLY A 207 15.11 -11.46 1.65
N LEU A 208 16.14 -11.20 0.85
CA LEU A 208 16.26 -11.72 -0.52
C LEU A 208 16.95 -13.08 -0.54
N HIS A 209 16.46 -13.98 -1.40
CA HIS A 209 17.19 -15.20 -1.70
C HIS A 209 18.43 -14.86 -2.56
N PHE A 210 19.51 -15.64 -2.42
CA PHE A 210 20.77 -15.37 -3.15
C PHE A 210 20.60 -15.22 -4.67
N HIS A 211 19.62 -15.91 -5.26
CA HIS A 211 19.31 -15.81 -6.68
C HIS A 211 18.61 -14.50 -7.10
N ASP A 212 18.03 -13.78 -6.14
CA ASP A 212 17.32 -12.52 -6.38
C ASP A 212 18.28 -11.31 -6.31
N ILE A 213 19.52 -11.54 -5.90
CA ILE A 213 20.59 -10.53 -5.82
C ILE A 213 21.42 -10.59 -7.11
N ARG A 214 20.87 -10.06 -8.20
CA ARG A 214 21.59 -9.93 -9.49
C ARG A 214 21.45 -8.54 -10.08
#